data_9d96ce44f95e7c12aacf61e532f8073e
#
_entry.id   9d96ce44f95e7c12aacf61e532f8073e
#
_cell.length_a   1.000
_cell.length_b   1.000
_cell.length_c   1.000
_cell.angle_alpha   90.00
_cell.angle_beta   90.00
_cell.angle_gamma   90.00
#
_symmetry.space_group_name_H-M   'P 1'
#
loop_
_entity.id
_entity.type
_entity.pdbx_description
1 polymer ?
#
loop_
_entity_poly.entity_id
_entity_poly.type
_entity_poly.pdbx_seq_one_letter_code
_entity_poly.pdbx_strand_id
1 'polypeptide(L)'
;MKRVLLKLSGEALAGEKKTGFDEATCIGVAKQVKQLVDDGVQVAIVTGGGNFWRGRTSETIDRTKADQIGMLATVMNCIYVSDIFRFAGMETEVFTPFVCGAFTTLFSKDKAVEALNQGKVVFFAGGTGHPYFSTDTGAAETAGASSLPVNTTGIKSA
;
A
#
# COMPACT_ATOMS: atom_id res chain seq x y z
N MET A 1 -6.16 4.70 21.44
CA MET A 1 -6.59 4.40 20.05
C MET A 1 -5.58 3.45 19.41
N LYS A 2 -6.04 2.36 18.81
CA LYS A 2 -5.16 1.35 18.20
C LYS A 2 -4.88 1.72 16.74
N ARG A 3 -3.62 1.67 16.34
CA ARG A 3 -3.16 1.84 14.95
C ARG A 3 -2.48 0.57 14.47
N VAL A 4 -2.66 0.23 13.21
CA VAL A 4 -2.01 -0.92 12.58
C VAL A 4 -1.49 -0.53 11.19
N LEU A 5 -0.34 -1.08 10.82
CA LEU A 5 0.17 -1.06 9.47
C LEU A 5 0.03 -2.47 8.89
N LEU A 6 -0.71 -2.59 7.81
CA LEU A 6 -0.91 -3.85 7.09
C LEU A 6 -0.08 -3.86 5.81
N LYS A 7 0.58 -4.97 5.54
CA LYS A 7 1.24 -5.20 4.27
C LYS A 7 0.40 -6.17 3.42
N LEU A 8 0.06 -5.73 2.22
CA LEU A 8 -0.59 -6.55 1.20
C LEU A 8 0.42 -6.91 0.12
N SER A 9 0.62 -8.19 -0.15
CA SER A 9 1.50 -8.58 -1.25
C SER A 9 0.79 -8.34 -2.60
N GLY A 10 1.56 -7.91 -3.60
CA GLY A 10 1.01 -7.72 -4.95
C GLY A 10 0.44 -9.03 -5.52
N GLU A 11 1.11 -10.14 -5.24
CA GLU A 11 0.66 -11.47 -5.66
C GLU A 11 -0.69 -11.84 -5.04
N ALA A 12 -0.94 -11.48 -3.78
CA ALA A 12 -2.23 -11.71 -3.14
C ALA A 12 -3.35 -10.91 -3.81
N LEU A 13 -3.07 -9.68 -4.27
CA LEU A 13 -4.04 -8.84 -4.99
C LEU A 13 -4.39 -9.41 -6.38
N ALA A 14 -3.49 -10.15 -7.00
CA ALA A 14 -3.72 -10.82 -8.28
C ALA A 14 -4.53 -12.12 -8.14
N GLY A 15 -4.56 -12.70 -6.95
CA GLY A 15 -5.20 -13.99 -6.72
C GLY A 15 -4.65 -15.08 -7.63
N GLU A 16 -5.52 -15.92 -8.17
CA GLU A 16 -5.14 -17.00 -9.10
C GLU A 16 -4.69 -16.51 -10.48
N LYS A 17 -5.00 -15.26 -10.84
CA LYS A 17 -4.56 -14.67 -12.12
C LYS A 17 -3.05 -14.47 -12.21
N LYS A 18 -2.34 -14.43 -11.08
CA LYS A 18 -0.88 -14.21 -10.93
C LYS A 18 -0.38 -12.84 -11.38
N THR A 19 -1.13 -12.11 -12.19
CA THR A 19 -0.81 -10.76 -12.66
C THR A 19 -2.05 -9.87 -12.62
N GLY A 20 -1.86 -8.57 -12.49
CA GLY A 20 -2.94 -7.60 -12.38
C GLY A 20 -3.71 -7.70 -11.08
N PHE A 21 -5.02 -7.55 -11.14
CA PHE A 21 -5.93 -7.58 -10.00
C PHE A 21 -6.98 -8.68 -10.13
N ASP A 22 -7.26 -9.35 -9.04
CA ASP A 22 -8.46 -10.15 -8.86
C ASP A 22 -9.45 -9.35 -7.99
N GLU A 23 -10.52 -8.85 -8.61
CA GLU A 23 -11.47 -7.94 -7.95
C GLU A 23 -12.13 -8.58 -6.74
N ALA A 24 -12.54 -9.84 -6.84
CA ALA A 24 -13.19 -10.54 -5.73
C ALA A 24 -12.25 -10.66 -4.51
N THR A 25 -10.97 -10.93 -4.75
CA THR A 25 -9.94 -10.98 -3.70
C THR A 25 -9.77 -9.60 -3.05
N CYS A 26 -9.68 -8.54 -3.86
CA CYS A 26 -9.54 -7.18 -3.36
C CYS A 26 -10.76 -6.73 -2.54
N ILE A 27 -11.97 -7.07 -2.98
CA ILE A 27 -13.21 -6.82 -2.22
C ILE A 27 -13.20 -7.59 -0.90
N GLY A 28 -12.73 -8.83 -0.88
CA GLY A 28 -12.59 -9.63 0.33
C GLY A 28 -11.66 -8.99 1.36
N VAL A 29 -10.53 -8.46 0.91
CA VAL A 29 -9.60 -7.69 1.76
C VAL A 29 -10.26 -6.42 2.28
N ALA A 30 -10.97 -5.69 1.42
CA ALA A 30 -11.67 -4.47 1.82
C ALA A 30 -12.70 -4.73 2.93
N LYS A 31 -13.44 -5.83 2.85
CA LYS A 31 -14.41 -6.22 3.89
C LYS A 31 -13.73 -6.51 5.23
N GLN A 32 -12.58 -7.19 5.23
CA GLN A 32 -11.84 -7.47 6.46
C GLN A 32 -11.29 -6.19 7.10
N VAL A 33 -10.75 -5.28 6.29
CA VAL A 33 -10.26 -3.99 6.78
C VAL A 33 -11.41 -3.12 7.28
N LYS A 34 -12.57 -3.16 6.61
CA LYS A 34 -13.77 -2.43 7.04
C LYS A 34 -14.16 -2.79 8.48
N GLN A 35 -14.10 -4.06 8.85
CA GLN A 35 -14.38 -4.48 10.23
C GLN A 35 -13.41 -3.83 11.23
N LEU A 36 -12.12 -3.78 10.90
CA LEU A 36 -11.13 -3.10 11.77
C LEU A 36 -11.44 -1.61 11.92
N VAL A 37 -11.80 -0.95 10.82
CA VAL A 37 -12.14 0.48 10.84
C VAL A 37 -13.41 0.72 11.67
N ASP A 38 -14.42 -0.13 11.52
CA ASP A 38 -15.68 -0.04 12.29
C ASP A 38 -15.46 -0.28 13.80
N ASP A 39 -14.46 -1.09 14.14
CA ASP A 39 -14.01 -1.31 15.52
C ASP A 39 -13.13 -0.16 16.07
N GLY A 40 -12.98 0.92 15.32
CA GLY A 40 -12.21 2.11 15.73
C GLY A 40 -10.70 1.97 15.59
N VAL A 41 -10.22 0.99 14.83
CA VAL A 41 -8.79 0.82 14.53
C VAL A 41 -8.39 1.76 13.39
N GLN A 42 -7.33 2.51 13.58
CA GLN A 42 -6.72 3.30 12.50
C GLN A 42 -5.82 2.40 11.65
N VAL A 43 -6.07 2.37 10.35
CA VAL A 43 -5.40 1.43 9.44
C VAL A 43 -4.57 2.18 8.41
N ALA A 44 -3.29 1.81 8.33
CA ALA A 44 -2.39 2.16 7.24
C ALA A 44 -2.04 0.91 6.44
N ILE A 45 -1.84 1.05 5.14
CA ILE A 45 -1.59 -0.04 4.22
C ILE A 45 -0.38 0.27 3.34
N VAL A 46 0.48 -0.73 3.15
CA VAL A 46 1.51 -0.76 2.11
C VAL A 46 1.27 -1.95 1.21
N THR A 47 1.58 -1.83 -0.07
CA THR A 47 1.45 -2.92 -1.05
C THR A 47 2.79 -3.26 -1.67
N GLY A 48 3.00 -4.54 -1.98
CA GLY A 48 4.06 -4.95 -2.90
C GLY A 48 3.64 -4.73 -4.36
N GLY A 49 4.60 -4.77 -5.28
CA GLY A 49 4.37 -4.59 -6.72
C GLY A 49 4.48 -5.87 -7.56
N GLY A 50 4.60 -7.04 -6.91
CA GLY A 50 4.94 -8.31 -7.56
C GLY A 50 3.89 -8.87 -8.53
N ASN A 51 2.67 -8.32 -8.55
CA ASN A 51 1.63 -8.65 -9.52
C ASN A 51 1.86 -7.99 -10.89
N PHE A 52 2.72 -6.99 -10.97
CA PHE A 52 3.07 -6.31 -12.23
C PHE A 52 4.54 -6.41 -12.56
N TRP A 53 5.44 -6.38 -11.55
CA TRP A 53 6.86 -6.28 -11.79
C TRP A 53 7.69 -7.08 -10.78
N ARG A 54 8.57 -7.92 -11.31
CA ARG A 54 9.55 -8.71 -10.56
C ARG A 54 10.94 -8.41 -11.12
N GLY A 55 11.48 -7.26 -10.79
CA GLY A 55 12.72 -6.72 -11.38
C GLY A 55 13.95 -7.62 -11.25
N ARG A 56 13.97 -8.55 -10.29
CA ARG A 56 15.07 -9.51 -10.11
C ARG A 56 15.18 -10.55 -11.22
N THR A 57 14.18 -10.68 -12.08
CA THR A 57 14.15 -11.64 -13.18
C THR A 57 14.57 -11.05 -14.52
N SER A 58 14.85 -9.74 -14.57
CA SER A 58 15.30 -9.06 -15.79
C SER A 58 16.82 -8.88 -15.78
N GLU A 59 17.50 -9.47 -16.74
CA GLU A 59 18.95 -9.33 -16.94
C GLU A 59 19.34 -8.12 -17.80
N THR A 60 18.37 -7.51 -18.49
CA THR A 60 18.59 -6.48 -19.51
C THR A 60 18.30 -5.06 -19.04
N ILE A 61 17.57 -4.89 -17.94
CA ILE A 61 17.18 -3.57 -17.42
C ILE A 61 18.14 -3.16 -16.29
N ASP A 62 18.57 -1.92 -16.33
CA ASP A 62 19.33 -1.30 -15.23
C ASP A 62 18.56 -1.43 -13.91
N ARG A 63 19.26 -1.76 -12.84
CA ARG A 63 18.65 -2.01 -11.53
C ARG A 63 17.88 -0.81 -11.00
N THR A 64 18.39 0.40 -11.19
CA THR A 64 17.72 1.63 -10.77
C THR A 64 16.38 1.78 -11.49
N LYS A 65 16.33 1.47 -12.79
CA LYS A 65 15.11 1.51 -13.58
C LYS A 65 14.12 0.42 -13.15
N ALA A 66 14.62 -0.78 -12.87
CA ALA A 66 13.82 -1.86 -12.37
C ALA A 66 13.16 -1.51 -11.02
N ASP A 67 13.90 -0.87 -10.10
CA ASP A 67 13.39 -0.43 -8.81
C ASP A 67 12.35 0.71 -8.98
N GLN A 68 12.58 1.65 -9.90
CA GLN A 68 11.61 2.70 -10.23
C GLN A 68 10.29 2.12 -10.77
N ILE A 69 10.37 1.13 -11.66
CA ILE A 69 9.19 0.42 -12.16
C ILE A 69 8.45 -0.27 -11.00
N GLY A 70 9.19 -0.92 -10.12
CA GLY A 70 8.62 -1.56 -8.92
C GLY A 70 7.91 -0.56 -8.00
N MET A 71 8.47 0.62 -7.79
CA MET A 71 7.84 1.70 -7.03
C MET A 71 6.52 2.13 -7.69
N LEU A 72 6.50 2.34 -9.01
CA LEU A 72 5.29 2.70 -9.74
C LEU A 72 4.25 1.57 -9.72
N ALA A 73 4.66 0.31 -9.73
CA ALA A 73 3.75 -0.81 -9.56
C ALA A 73 3.00 -0.75 -8.22
N THR A 74 3.68 -0.37 -7.14
CA THR A 74 3.01 -0.17 -5.83
C THR A 74 2.03 1.01 -5.86
N VAL A 75 2.33 2.06 -6.61
CA VAL A 75 1.41 3.20 -6.80
C VAL A 75 0.14 2.75 -7.50
N MET A 76 0.25 1.99 -8.60
CA MET A 76 -0.92 1.42 -9.27
C MET A 76 -1.76 0.56 -8.34
N ASN A 77 -1.12 -0.31 -7.55
CA ASN A 77 -1.82 -1.15 -6.57
C ASN A 77 -2.57 -0.32 -5.54
N CYS A 78 -1.94 0.71 -4.98
CA CYS A 78 -2.58 1.56 -3.98
C CYS A 78 -3.75 2.35 -4.56
N ILE A 79 -3.64 2.87 -5.78
CA ILE A 79 -4.74 3.57 -6.46
C ILE A 79 -5.94 2.62 -6.62
N TYR A 80 -5.72 1.43 -7.15
CA TYR A 80 -6.79 0.46 -7.37
C TYR A 80 -7.45 0.01 -6.05
N VAL A 81 -6.64 -0.44 -5.10
CA VAL A 81 -7.16 -0.97 -3.83
C VAL A 81 -7.84 0.12 -3.01
N SER A 82 -7.33 1.36 -3.03
CA SER A 82 -7.97 2.46 -2.33
C SER A 82 -9.38 2.76 -2.88
N ASP A 83 -9.59 2.62 -4.18
CA ASP A 83 -10.90 2.82 -4.80
C ASP A 83 -11.86 1.67 -4.47
N ILE A 84 -11.38 0.44 -4.46
CA ILE A 84 -12.15 -0.71 -3.94
C ILE A 84 -12.57 -0.50 -2.48
N PHE A 85 -11.71 0.09 -1.66
CA PHE A 85 -12.04 0.41 -0.27
C PHE A 85 -13.11 1.50 -0.16
N ARG A 86 -13.06 2.50 -1.03
CA ARG A 86 -14.12 3.52 -1.13
C ARG A 86 -15.45 2.90 -1.52
N PHE A 87 -15.45 1.99 -2.47
CA PHE A 87 -16.63 1.21 -2.84
C PHE A 87 -17.20 0.42 -1.64
N ALA A 88 -16.34 -0.08 -0.75
CA ALA A 88 -16.74 -0.75 0.48
C ALA A 88 -17.20 0.20 1.61
N GLY A 89 -17.25 1.51 1.37
CA GLY A 89 -17.75 2.51 2.32
C GLY A 89 -16.68 3.09 3.25
N MET A 90 -15.41 3.02 2.89
CA MET A 90 -14.31 3.64 3.64
C MET A 90 -13.82 4.90 2.92
N GLU A 91 -13.39 5.91 3.67
CA GLU A 91 -12.60 7.00 3.13
C GLU A 91 -11.12 6.61 3.07
N THR A 92 -10.42 7.04 2.04
CA THR A 92 -9.02 6.67 1.80
C THR A 92 -8.17 7.88 1.43
N GLU A 93 -6.87 7.77 1.71
CA GLU A 93 -5.85 8.72 1.25
C GLU A 93 -4.62 7.94 0.78
N VAL A 94 -4.06 8.29 -0.37
CA VAL A 94 -2.84 7.65 -0.90
C VAL A 94 -1.69 8.63 -0.86
N PHE A 95 -0.62 8.27 -0.17
CA PHE A 95 0.61 9.06 -0.05
C PHE A 95 1.76 8.44 -0.85
N THR A 96 2.54 9.29 -1.50
CA THR A 96 3.78 8.91 -2.17
C THR A 96 4.94 9.80 -1.71
N PRO A 97 6.19 9.29 -1.69
CA PRO A 97 7.36 10.08 -1.31
C PRO A 97 7.83 11.03 -2.44
N PHE A 98 7.18 10.98 -3.58
CA PHE A 98 7.43 11.84 -4.75
C PHE A 98 6.10 12.34 -5.32
N VAL A 99 6.16 13.43 -6.09
CA VAL A 99 4.98 13.98 -6.75
C VAL A 99 4.51 13.03 -7.86
N CYS A 100 3.26 12.60 -7.79
CA CYS A 100 2.61 11.75 -8.80
C CYS A 100 1.35 12.45 -9.34
N GLY A 101 1.51 13.66 -9.83
CA GLY A 101 0.43 14.48 -10.34
C GLY A 101 -0.69 14.69 -9.30
N ALA A 102 -1.92 14.60 -9.76
CA ALA A 102 -3.11 14.68 -8.93
C ALA A 102 -3.58 13.31 -8.39
N PHE A 103 -2.82 12.23 -8.66
CA PHE A 103 -3.25 10.88 -8.31
C PHE A 103 -3.03 10.54 -6.83
N THR A 104 -1.99 11.15 -6.23
CA THR A 104 -1.58 10.90 -4.86
C THR A 104 -1.22 12.19 -4.15
N THR A 105 -1.19 12.13 -2.84
CA THR A 105 -0.72 13.24 -2.00
C THR A 105 0.77 13.03 -1.67
N LEU A 106 1.56 14.10 -1.79
CA LEU A 106 2.96 14.02 -1.36
C LEU A 106 3.03 13.76 0.14
N PHE A 107 3.83 12.77 0.51
CA PHE A 107 3.92 12.33 1.91
C PHE A 107 4.37 13.45 2.84
N SER A 108 3.65 13.59 3.94
CA SER A 108 4.00 14.36 5.11
C SER A 108 3.49 13.60 6.32
N LYS A 109 4.32 13.48 7.35
CA LYS A 109 3.93 12.83 8.61
C LYS A 109 2.64 13.43 9.18
N ASP A 110 2.56 14.75 9.22
CA ASP A 110 1.42 15.45 9.82
C ASP A 110 0.14 15.19 9.04
N LYS A 111 0.20 15.23 7.70
CA LYS A 111 -0.96 14.91 6.84
C LYS A 111 -1.40 13.46 6.99
N ALA A 112 -0.46 12.52 7.10
CA ALA A 112 -0.78 11.11 7.28
C ALA A 112 -1.46 10.85 8.64
N VAL A 113 -0.95 11.47 9.70
CA VAL A 113 -1.56 11.38 11.04
C VAL A 113 -2.94 12.04 11.05
N GLU A 114 -3.09 13.20 10.41
CA GLU A 114 -4.39 13.86 10.29
C GLU A 114 -5.41 12.97 9.56
N ALA A 115 -5.04 12.38 8.42
CA ALA A 115 -5.91 11.47 7.68
C ALA A 115 -6.36 10.28 8.53
N LEU A 116 -5.43 9.65 9.27
CA LEU A 116 -5.75 8.57 10.21
C LEU A 116 -6.70 9.04 11.33
N ASN A 117 -6.50 10.24 11.87
CA ASN A 117 -7.37 10.80 12.91
C ASN A 117 -8.77 11.13 12.38
N GLN A 118 -8.91 11.40 11.08
CA GLN A 118 -10.20 11.57 10.40
C GLN A 118 -10.89 10.23 10.09
N GLY A 119 -10.28 9.10 10.45
CA GLY A 119 -10.83 7.76 10.19
C GLY A 119 -10.59 7.25 8.77
N LYS A 120 -9.76 7.90 7.98
CA LYS A 120 -9.39 7.42 6.65
C LYS A 120 -8.44 6.23 6.73
N VAL A 121 -8.57 5.30 5.80
CA VAL A 121 -7.55 4.29 5.56
C VAL A 121 -6.44 4.93 4.72
N VAL A 122 -5.22 4.90 5.23
CA VAL A 122 -4.07 5.55 4.61
C VAL A 122 -3.23 4.52 3.86
N PHE A 123 -2.96 4.78 2.60
CA PHE A 123 -2.08 3.96 1.77
C PHE A 123 -0.74 4.66 1.57
N PHE A 124 0.34 3.92 1.74
CA PHE A 124 1.68 4.40 1.43
C PHE A 124 2.22 3.65 0.22
N ALA A 125 2.44 4.36 -0.87
CA ALA A 125 2.88 3.84 -2.15
C ALA A 125 4.26 4.39 -2.51
N GLY A 126 4.96 3.73 -3.42
CA GLY A 126 6.25 4.19 -3.92
C GLY A 126 7.46 3.84 -3.05
N GLY A 127 7.29 3.04 -2.01
CA GLY A 127 8.37 2.64 -1.10
C GLY A 127 9.02 3.85 -0.43
N THR A 128 10.36 3.89 -0.39
CA THR A 128 11.13 5.04 0.13
C THR A 128 11.27 6.16 -0.90
N GLY A 129 10.89 5.94 -2.16
CA GLY A 129 11.17 6.82 -3.28
C GLY A 129 12.60 6.74 -3.79
N HIS A 130 13.44 5.88 -3.22
CA HIS A 130 14.85 5.69 -3.59
C HIS A 130 15.09 4.28 -4.12
N PRO A 131 15.90 4.11 -5.20
CA PRO A 131 16.35 2.80 -5.66
C PRO A 131 17.10 2.03 -4.57
N TYR A 132 17.20 0.71 -4.72
CA TYR A 132 17.92 -0.22 -3.82
C TYR A 132 17.27 -0.46 -2.44
N PHE A 133 16.13 0.15 -2.14
CA PHE A 133 15.36 -0.12 -0.93
C PHE A 133 14.14 -0.99 -1.22
N SER A 134 13.83 -1.93 -0.33
CA SER A 134 12.65 -2.78 -0.47
C SER A 134 11.37 -2.06 0.00
N THR A 135 10.21 -2.59 -0.41
CA THR A 135 8.91 -2.14 0.12
C THR A 135 8.82 -2.30 1.64
N ASP A 136 9.46 -3.34 2.20
CA ASP A 136 9.51 -3.57 3.64
C ASP A 136 10.27 -2.47 4.38
N THR A 137 11.39 -1.99 3.79
CA THR A 137 12.14 -0.84 4.33
C THR A 137 11.28 0.41 4.30
N GLY A 138 10.59 0.69 3.18
CA GLY A 138 9.69 1.83 3.08
C GLY A 138 8.54 1.76 4.09
N ALA A 139 7.98 0.58 4.32
CA ALA A 139 6.95 0.36 5.33
C ALA A 139 7.48 0.66 6.74
N ALA A 140 8.68 0.19 7.08
CA ALA A 140 9.29 0.40 8.39
C ALA A 140 9.61 1.89 8.62
N GLU A 141 10.18 2.57 7.64
CA GLU A 141 10.46 4.01 7.71
C GLU A 141 9.18 4.83 7.88
N THR A 142 8.16 4.53 7.08
CA THR A 142 6.87 5.23 7.15
C THR A 142 6.16 4.98 8.47
N ALA A 143 6.21 3.76 8.98
CA ALA A 143 5.66 3.42 10.29
C ALA A 143 6.41 4.15 11.41
N GLY A 144 7.73 4.20 11.36
CA GLY A 144 8.56 4.96 12.30
C GLY A 144 8.26 6.45 12.26
N ALA A 145 8.17 7.03 11.05
CA ALA A 145 7.83 8.44 10.87
C ALA A 145 6.42 8.79 11.36
N SER A 146 5.48 7.86 11.27
CA SER A 146 4.10 8.04 11.71
C SER A 146 3.83 7.57 13.14
N SER A 147 4.84 7.08 13.85
CA SER A 147 4.71 6.46 15.18
C SER A 147 3.68 5.31 15.18
N LEU A 148 3.67 4.54 14.10
CA LEU A 148 2.77 3.41 13.93
C LEU A 148 3.40 2.14 14.52
N PRO A 149 2.67 1.34 15.32
CA PRO A 149 3.14 0.00 15.65
C PRO A 149 3.17 -0.85 14.38
N VAL A 150 4.34 -1.40 14.05
CA VAL A 150 4.49 -2.30 12.90
C VAL A 150 3.94 -3.68 13.29
N ASN A 151 2.77 -4.01 12.79
CA ASN A 151 2.25 -5.38 12.86
C ASN A 151 2.28 -5.95 11.44
N THR A 152 3.31 -6.74 11.14
CA THR A 152 3.52 -7.37 9.82
C THR A 152 2.65 -8.60 9.61
N THR A 153 1.43 -8.58 10.07
CA THR A 153 0.50 -9.68 9.81
C THR A 153 0.07 -9.59 8.35
N GLY A 154 0.70 -10.40 7.51
CA GLY A 154 0.22 -10.58 6.13
C GLY A 154 -1.21 -11.14 6.18
N ILE A 155 -2.17 -10.39 5.65
CA ILE A 155 -3.50 -10.92 5.39
C ILE A 155 -3.30 -11.94 4.26
N LYS A 156 -3.31 -13.22 4.62
CA LYS A 156 -3.38 -14.28 3.63
C LYS A 156 -4.81 -14.33 3.14
N SER A 157 -4.98 -14.33 1.83
CA SER A 157 -6.26 -14.69 1.21
C SER A 157 -6.67 -16.07 1.74
N ALA A 158 -7.83 -16.12 2.34
CA ALA A 158 -8.47 -17.39 2.67
C ALA A 158 -8.90 -18.08 1.37
#